data_6b06c3f56d0cf3e5634b9cbbf008e18d
#
_entry.id   6b06c3f56d0cf3e5634b9cbbf008e18d
#
_cell.length_a   1.000
_cell.length_b   1.000
_cell.length_c   1.000
_cell.angle_alpha   90.00
_cell.angle_beta   90.00
_cell.angle_gamma   90.00
#
_symmetry.space_group_name_H-M   'P 1'
#
loop_
_entity.id
_entity.type
_entity.pdbx_description
1 polymer ?
#
loop_
_entity_poly.entity_id
_entity_poly.type
_entity_poly.pdbx_seq_one_letter_code
_entity_poly.pdbx_strand_id
1 'polypeptide(L)'
;MQIRIEAQLSVRVHWDAAAGVHVSYAPALDIYSQGKTPDDAIRAIEGAMRMYLITALEEDKIGRVLKRFAEVVASGIGPEPRQYINVVQDGGYQITAKAVPLETVQG
;
A
#
# COMPACT_ATOMS: atom_id res chain seq x y z
N MET A 1 -7.08 -10.92 -21.43
CA MET A 1 -5.80 -10.23 -21.20
C MET A 1 -5.41 -10.43 -19.75
N GLN A 2 -4.20 -10.88 -19.52
CA GLN A 2 -3.74 -11.19 -18.19
C GLN A 2 -2.76 -10.13 -17.72
N ILE A 3 -2.97 -9.65 -16.49
CA ILE A 3 -2.20 -8.54 -15.94
C ILE A 3 -1.62 -8.97 -14.59
N ARG A 4 -0.33 -8.71 -14.42
CA ARG A 4 0.34 -8.88 -13.14
C ARG A 4 0.65 -7.52 -12.56
N ILE A 5 0.30 -7.33 -11.29
CA ILE A 5 0.61 -6.11 -10.55
C ILE A 5 1.54 -6.47 -9.40
N GLU A 6 2.65 -5.77 -9.32
CA GLU A 6 3.58 -5.86 -8.20
C GLU A 6 3.69 -4.47 -7.59
N ALA A 7 3.35 -4.38 -6.31
CA ALA A 7 3.39 -3.11 -5.59
C ALA A 7 4.23 -3.24 -4.33
N GLN A 8 5.02 -2.22 -4.08
CA GLN A 8 5.71 -2.04 -2.81
C GLN A 8 5.45 -0.62 -2.36
N LEU A 9 4.80 -0.46 -1.22
CA LEU A 9 4.33 0.83 -0.77
C LEU A 9 4.75 1.08 0.68
N SER A 10 5.19 2.30 0.94
CA SER A 10 5.50 2.72 2.30
C SER A 10 4.23 2.83 3.11
N VAL A 11 4.29 2.38 4.36
CA VAL A 11 3.18 2.48 5.30
C VAL A 11 3.66 3.07 6.61
N ARG A 12 2.77 3.76 7.30
CA ARG A 12 2.99 4.26 8.65
C ARG A 12 2.21 3.39 9.61
N VAL A 13 2.82 3.06 10.73
CA VAL A 13 2.15 2.29 11.78
C VAL A 13 2.26 3.07 13.08
N HIS A 14 1.14 3.23 13.77
CA HIS A 14 1.14 3.91 15.06
C HIS A 14 0.14 3.24 16.01
N TRP A 15 0.38 3.41 17.29
CA TRP A 15 -0.52 2.93 18.32
C TRP A 15 -1.66 3.92 18.52
N ASP A 16 -2.89 3.42 18.47
CA ASP A 16 -4.09 4.20 18.77
C ASP A 16 -4.60 3.78 20.13
N ALA A 17 -4.32 4.59 21.15
CA ALA A 17 -4.67 4.28 22.52
C ALA A 17 -6.19 4.26 22.74
N ALA A 18 -6.94 5.10 22.01
CA ALA A 18 -8.38 5.15 22.16
C ALA A 18 -9.04 3.88 21.65
N ALA A 19 -8.55 3.32 20.55
CA ALA A 19 -9.07 2.09 19.97
C ALA A 19 -8.39 0.83 20.53
N GLY A 20 -7.20 0.97 21.14
CA GLY A 20 -6.45 -0.16 21.66
C GLY A 20 -5.85 -1.04 20.57
N VAL A 21 -5.50 -0.47 19.44
CA VAL A 21 -4.94 -1.20 18.31
C VAL A 21 -3.80 -0.42 17.67
N HIS A 22 -2.98 -1.11 16.88
CA HIS A 22 -2.04 -0.47 15.98
C HIS A 22 -2.74 -0.17 14.67
N VAL A 23 -2.61 1.05 14.17
CA VAL A 23 -3.20 1.49 12.90
C VAL A 23 -2.10 1.56 11.86
N SER A 24 -2.36 1.02 10.69
CA SER A 24 -1.49 1.14 9.52
C SER A 24 -2.14 2.04 8.47
N TYR A 25 -1.30 2.80 7.75
CA TYR A 25 -1.75 3.75 6.75
C TYR A 25 -0.81 3.71 5.55
N ALA A 26 -1.36 3.55 4.36
CA ALA A 26 -0.63 3.59 3.10
C ALA A 26 -0.98 4.89 2.36
N PRO A 27 -0.10 5.92 2.44
CA PRO A 27 -0.40 7.22 1.81
C PRO A 27 -0.64 7.15 0.31
N ALA A 28 0.09 6.26 -0.39
CA ALA A 28 -0.02 6.16 -1.84
C ALA A 28 -1.43 5.77 -2.31
N LEU A 29 -2.16 5.02 -1.50
CA LEU A 29 -3.52 4.57 -1.83
C LEU A 29 -4.58 5.20 -0.93
N ASP A 30 -4.17 5.94 0.10
CA ASP A 30 -5.04 6.55 1.09
C ASP A 30 -5.96 5.52 1.76
N ILE A 31 -5.38 4.42 2.18
CA ILE A 31 -6.10 3.35 2.87
C ILE A 31 -5.50 3.08 4.24
N TYR A 32 -6.34 2.60 5.13
CA TYR A 32 -5.99 2.28 6.51
C TYR A 32 -6.33 0.83 6.83
N SER A 33 -5.61 0.28 7.79
CA SER A 33 -5.98 -1.00 8.40
C SER A 33 -5.54 -0.99 9.86
N GLN A 34 -5.72 -2.10 10.56
CA GLN A 34 -5.37 -2.18 11.97
C GLN A 34 -5.04 -3.60 12.38
N GLY A 35 -4.39 -3.73 13.51
CA GLY A 35 -4.06 -5.02 14.10
C GLY A 35 -3.70 -4.89 15.57
N LYS A 36 -3.66 -6.01 16.26
CA LYS A 36 -3.30 -6.06 17.67
C LYS A 36 -1.82 -5.79 17.91
N THR A 37 -0.99 -6.10 16.93
CA THR A 37 0.45 -5.85 16.95
C THR A 37 0.83 -5.04 15.72
N PRO A 38 2.02 -4.40 15.71
CA PRO A 38 2.49 -3.75 14.49
C PRO A 38 2.55 -4.69 13.29
N ASP A 39 3.02 -5.93 13.49
CA ASP A 39 3.10 -6.91 12.40
C ASP A 39 1.71 -7.29 11.89
N ASP A 40 0.73 -7.42 12.76
CA ASP A 40 -0.65 -7.69 12.36
C ASP A 40 -1.21 -6.54 11.52
N ALA A 41 -0.93 -5.29 11.92
CA ALA A 41 -1.36 -4.12 11.16
C ALA A 41 -0.71 -4.08 9.77
N ILE A 42 0.56 -4.48 9.67
CA ILE A 42 1.26 -4.57 8.38
C ILE A 42 0.62 -5.64 7.48
N ARG A 43 0.38 -6.83 8.02
CA ARG A 43 -0.26 -7.90 7.24
C ARG A 43 -1.67 -7.51 6.81
N ALA A 44 -2.41 -6.85 7.68
CA ALA A 44 -3.76 -6.40 7.38
C ALA A 44 -3.77 -5.39 6.22
N ILE A 45 -2.86 -4.42 6.24
CA ILE A 45 -2.82 -3.43 5.17
C ILE A 45 -2.32 -4.01 3.85
N GLU A 46 -1.43 -5.00 3.89
CA GLU A 46 -1.03 -5.70 2.67
C GLU A 46 -2.22 -6.37 1.99
N GLY A 47 -3.08 -7.02 2.76
CA GLY A 47 -4.32 -7.58 2.24
C GLY A 47 -5.25 -6.51 1.68
N ALA A 48 -5.39 -5.40 2.40
CA ALA A 48 -6.24 -4.29 1.96
C ALA A 48 -5.70 -3.64 0.67
N MET A 49 -4.38 -3.46 0.58
CA MET A 49 -3.75 -2.93 -0.64
C MET A 49 -4.01 -3.84 -1.84
N ARG A 50 -3.87 -5.15 -1.65
CA ARG A 50 -4.12 -6.11 -2.71
C ARG A 50 -5.56 -6.05 -3.19
N MET A 51 -6.52 -6.04 -2.27
CA MET A 51 -7.93 -5.93 -2.63
C MET A 51 -8.25 -4.61 -3.32
N TYR A 52 -7.64 -3.53 -2.88
CA TYR A 52 -7.79 -2.22 -3.52
C TYR A 52 -7.34 -2.26 -4.98
N LEU A 53 -6.17 -2.86 -5.24
CA LEU A 53 -5.63 -2.95 -6.59
C LEU A 53 -6.45 -3.89 -7.47
N ILE A 54 -6.95 -5.01 -6.92
CA ILE A 54 -7.85 -5.91 -7.64
C ILE A 54 -9.11 -5.15 -8.06
N THR A 55 -9.74 -4.45 -7.14
CA THR A 55 -10.97 -3.69 -7.40
C THR A 55 -10.72 -2.60 -8.43
N ALA A 56 -9.60 -1.87 -8.32
CA ALA A 56 -9.25 -0.84 -9.28
C ALA A 56 -9.07 -1.40 -10.68
N LEU A 57 -8.45 -2.59 -10.79
CA LEU A 57 -8.26 -3.24 -12.06
C LEU A 57 -9.61 -3.69 -12.67
N GLU A 58 -10.45 -4.33 -11.87
CA GLU A 58 -11.78 -4.79 -12.31
C GLU A 58 -12.69 -3.64 -12.74
N GLU A 59 -12.57 -2.49 -12.09
CA GLU A 59 -13.36 -1.30 -12.40
C GLU A 59 -12.69 -0.39 -13.44
N ASP A 60 -11.59 -0.82 -14.03
CA ASP A 60 -10.83 -0.05 -15.01
C ASP A 60 -10.36 1.31 -14.46
N LYS A 61 -9.94 1.32 -13.21
CA LYS A 61 -9.48 2.53 -12.51
C LYS A 61 -7.99 2.52 -12.19
N ILE A 62 -7.25 1.54 -12.72
CA ILE A 62 -5.83 1.41 -12.38
C ILE A 62 -5.03 2.64 -12.80
N GLY A 63 -5.41 3.29 -13.90
CA GLY A 63 -4.75 4.51 -14.35
C GLY A 63 -4.86 5.65 -13.32
N ARG A 64 -5.99 5.76 -12.64
CA ARG A 64 -6.18 6.74 -11.57
C ARG A 64 -5.29 6.43 -10.37
N VAL A 65 -5.18 5.16 -10.04
CA VAL A 65 -4.32 4.70 -8.93
C VAL A 65 -2.87 5.05 -9.22
N LEU A 66 -2.40 4.77 -10.43
CA LEU A 66 -1.02 5.08 -10.85
C LEU A 66 -0.75 6.57 -10.84
N LYS A 67 -1.72 7.38 -11.27
CA LYS A 67 -1.60 8.84 -11.25
C LYS A 67 -1.46 9.37 -9.82
N ARG A 68 -2.32 8.92 -8.92
CA ARG A 68 -2.24 9.32 -7.52
C ARG A 68 -0.92 8.88 -6.89
N PHE A 69 -0.49 7.65 -7.18
CA PHE A 69 0.77 7.14 -6.68
C PHE A 69 1.94 8.04 -7.11
N ALA A 70 1.96 8.43 -8.39
CA ALA A 70 3.00 9.32 -8.90
C ALA A 70 2.98 10.67 -8.20
N GLU A 71 1.80 11.22 -7.92
CA GLU A 71 1.66 12.49 -7.19
C GLU A 71 2.19 12.38 -5.76
N VAL A 72 1.91 11.28 -5.08
CA VAL A 72 2.38 11.06 -3.70
C VAL A 72 3.90 10.94 -3.68
N VAL A 73 4.47 10.18 -4.62
CA VAL A 73 5.92 10.04 -4.72
C VAL A 73 6.58 11.39 -5.02
N ALA A 74 6.00 12.16 -5.94
CA ALA A 74 6.54 13.47 -6.30
C ALA A 74 6.49 14.46 -5.13
N SER A 75 5.54 14.30 -4.20
CA SER A 75 5.45 15.15 -3.02
C SER A 75 6.53 14.87 -1.97
N GLY A 76 7.33 13.81 -2.18
CA GLY A 76 8.40 13.45 -1.25
C GLY A 76 7.95 12.67 -0.03
N ILE A 77 6.71 12.21 0.00
CA ILE A 77 6.23 11.38 1.10
C ILE A 77 6.86 9.99 0.98
N GLY A 78 7.60 9.60 1.99
CA GLY A 78 8.23 8.30 2.02
C GLY A 78 9.41 8.15 1.06
N PRO A 79 10.49 8.98 1.23
CA PRO A 79 11.65 8.88 0.35
C PRO A 79 12.35 7.52 0.43
N GLU A 80 12.31 6.86 1.59
CA GLU A 80 12.86 5.54 1.83
C GLU A 80 11.88 4.74 2.68
N PRO A 81 11.72 3.46 2.40
CA PRO A 81 12.20 2.69 1.27
C PRO A 81 11.51 3.06 -0.04
N ARG A 82 12.05 2.59 -1.14
CA ARG A 82 11.49 2.91 -2.45
C ARG A 82 10.10 2.32 -2.62
N GLN A 83 9.22 3.15 -3.18
CA GLN A 83 7.87 2.73 -3.53
C GLN A 83 7.77 2.50 -5.03
N TYR A 84 7.00 1.49 -5.43
CA TYR A 84 6.70 1.28 -6.85
C TYR A 84 5.38 0.54 -7.01
N ILE A 85 4.75 0.75 -8.16
CA ILE A 85 3.64 -0.06 -8.65
C ILE A 85 3.99 -0.42 -10.10
N ASN A 86 4.23 -1.70 -10.36
CA ASN A 86 4.51 -2.21 -11.69
C ASN A 86 3.31 -2.98 -12.21
N VAL A 87 2.84 -2.61 -13.39
CA VAL A 87 1.75 -3.30 -14.06
C VAL A 87 2.34 -3.96 -15.31
N VAL A 88 2.27 -5.26 -15.38
CA VAL A 88 2.87 -6.05 -16.45
C VAL A 88 1.80 -6.92 -17.11
N GLN A 89 1.76 -6.89 -18.43
CA GLN A 89 0.92 -7.79 -19.23
C GLN A 89 1.78 -8.96 -19.69
N ASP A 90 1.62 -10.11 -19.07
CA ASP A 90 2.50 -11.25 -19.35
C ASP A 90 1.78 -12.59 -19.43
N GLY A 91 0.48 -12.59 -19.54
CA GLY A 91 -0.24 -13.84 -19.61
C GLY A 91 -0.61 -14.44 -18.25
N GLY A 92 -0.25 -13.78 -17.13
CA GLY A 92 -0.64 -14.19 -15.78
C GLY A 92 -1.62 -13.22 -15.15
N TYR A 93 -2.36 -13.68 -14.16
CA TYR A 93 -3.16 -12.81 -13.31
C TYR A 93 -2.65 -12.97 -11.89
N GLN A 94 -1.88 -12.00 -11.45
CA GLN A 94 -1.28 -12.05 -10.13
C GLN A 94 -1.13 -10.64 -9.58
N ILE A 95 -1.55 -10.45 -8.34
CA ILE A 95 -1.38 -9.19 -7.65
C ILE A 95 -0.62 -9.44 -6.36
N THR A 96 0.52 -8.79 -6.24
CA THR A 96 1.35 -8.84 -5.05
C THR A 96 1.46 -7.43 -4.49
N ALA A 97 1.12 -7.25 -3.23
CA ALA A 97 1.24 -5.98 -2.56
C ALA A 97 2.05 -6.16 -1.29
N LYS A 98 3.17 -5.43 -1.19
CA LYS A 98 4.06 -5.48 -0.04
C LYS A 98 4.06 -4.12 0.66
N ALA A 99 3.88 -4.15 1.97
CA ALA A 99 3.97 -2.98 2.82
C ALA A 99 5.36 -2.89 3.43
N VAL A 100 5.98 -1.73 3.32
CA VAL A 100 7.28 -1.46 3.92
C VAL A 100 7.10 -0.38 4.97
N PRO A 101 7.26 -0.71 6.26
CA PRO A 101 7.07 0.27 7.33
C PRO A 101 8.09 1.40 7.20
N LEU A 102 7.60 2.64 7.30
CA LEU A 102 8.49 3.78 7.43
C LEU A 102 9.09 3.76 8.82
N GLU A 103 10.41 3.88 8.89
CA GLU A 103 11.07 3.97 10.18
C GLU A 103 10.65 5.25 10.88
N THR A 104 10.24 5.09 12.12
CA THR A 104 10.01 6.25 12.96
C THR A 104 11.37 6.75 13.42
N VAL A 105 11.73 7.94 12.99
CA VAL A 105 12.93 8.58 13.52
C VAL A 105 12.61 8.97 14.95
N GLN A 106 13.19 8.24 15.86
CA GLN A 106 13.14 8.59 17.26
C GLN A 106 14.14 9.71 17.48
N GLY A 107 13.64 10.90 17.58
CA GLY A 107 14.49 12.03 17.93
C GLY A 107 15.11 11.86 19.28
#